data_675ec6102f09096a7a23f34c42c2a5c5
#
_entry.id   675ec6102f09096a7a23f34c42c2a5c5
#
_cell.length_a   1.000
_cell.length_b   1.000
_cell.length_c   1.000
_cell.angle_alpha   90.00
_cell.angle_beta   90.00
_cell.angle_gamma   90.00
#
_symmetry.space_group_name_H-M   'P 1'
#
loop_
_entity.id
_entity.type
_entity.pdbx_description
1 polymer ?
#
loop_
_entity_poly.entity_id
_entity_poly.type
_entity_poly.pdbx_seq_one_letter_code
_entity_poly.pdbx_strand_id
1 'polypeptide(L)'
;MLLRPPAPDLVALVAVRMGEWYNAGLLVIEANNHGIATLNVVRQMGYRSVFRRRQVNRLYNRVTEEYGFKTTRTTKPLIISGLDEALRNREVVIHEAEAFTELKGYVRDEAGRMGGSPFDDRVIALALAQYGRAFMHLREPDDVKKDDYMTFGWWERQGRQSDVGSLVVGVHARRGVPT
;
A
#
# COMPACT_ATOMS: atom_id res chain seq x y z
N MET A 1 5.90 29.50 2.61
CA MET A 1 5.85 28.76 1.33
C MET A 1 4.75 27.71 1.48
N LEU A 2 3.58 27.91 0.88
CA LEU A 2 2.49 26.93 0.91
C LEU A 2 2.91 25.79 -0.01
N LEU A 3 3.24 24.63 0.57
CA LEU A 3 3.45 23.39 -0.18
C LEU A 3 2.11 23.04 -0.86
N ARG A 4 2.05 23.19 -2.18
CA ARG A 4 0.93 22.65 -2.94
C ARG A 4 0.92 21.14 -2.83
N PRO A 5 -0.25 20.52 -2.61
CA PRO A 5 -0.33 19.06 -2.69
C PRO A 5 0.17 18.60 -4.06
N PRO A 6 0.89 17.46 -4.14
CA PRO A 6 1.39 16.96 -5.41
C PRO A 6 0.23 16.72 -6.39
N ALA A 7 0.50 16.95 -7.67
CA ALA A 7 -0.51 16.75 -8.71
C ALA A 7 -0.97 15.28 -8.76
N PRO A 8 -2.26 15.00 -8.99
CA PRO A 8 -2.81 13.63 -8.93
C PRO A 8 -2.14 12.64 -9.90
N ASP A 9 -1.67 13.13 -11.04
CA ASP A 9 -0.93 12.35 -12.04
C ASP A 9 0.44 11.90 -11.52
N LEU A 10 1.16 12.77 -10.82
CA LEU A 10 2.43 12.42 -10.19
C LEU A 10 2.24 11.41 -9.06
N VAL A 11 1.22 11.59 -8.23
CA VAL A 11 0.87 10.64 -7.17
C VAL A 11 0.52 9.27 -7.76
N ALA A 12 -0.27 9.26 -8.83
CA ALA A 12 -0.65 8.03 -9.54
C ALA A 12 0.58 7.31 -10.12
N LEU A 13 1.49 8.06 -10.76
CA LEU A 13 2.72 7.50 -11.31
C LEU A 13 3.57 6.82 -10.22
N VAL A 14 3.79 7.50 -9.10
CA VAL A 14 4.56 6.95 -7.98
C VAL A 14 3.87 5.71 -7.42
N ALA A 15 2.54 5.78 -7.19
CA ALA A 15 1.77 4.65 -6.66
C ALA A 15 1.83 3.42 -7.58
N VAL A 16 1.67 3.61 -8.89
CA VAL A 16 1.77 2.52 -9.87
C VAL A 16 3.17 1.92 -9.88
N ARG A 17 4.22 2.74 -9.90
CA ARG A 17 5.61 2.25 -9.85
C ARG A 17 5.91 1.46 -8.58
N MET A 18 5.42 1.92 -7.44
CA MET A 18 5.53 1.16 -6.19
C MET A 18 4.75 -0.16 -6.27
N GLY A 19 3.52 -0.13 -6.80
CA GLY A 19 2.74 -1.34 -6.99
C GLY A 19 3.43 -2.37 -7.89
N GLU A 20 4.04 -1.93 -8.98
CA GLU A 20 4.85 -2.76 -9.88
C GLU A 20 6.08 -3.34 -9.16
N TRP A 21 6.79 -2.50 -8.41
CA TRP A 21 7.94 -2.90 -7.61
C TRP A 21 7.61 -4.02 -6.61
N TYR A 22 6.44 -3.94 -5.98
CA TYR A 22 5.92 -4.95 -5.05
C TYR A 22 5.11 -6.06 -5.76
N ASN A 23 5.47 -6.43 -6.98
CA ASN A 23 4.88 -7.54 -7.74
C ASN A 23 3.36 -7.40 -7.91
N ALA A 24 2.93 -6.29 -8.47
CA ALA A 24 1.54 -5.91 -8.63
C ALA A 24 0.78 -5.79 -7.28
N GLY A 25 1.43 -5.18 -6.30
CA GLY A 25 0.88 -4.92 -4.98
C GLY A 25 -0.48 -4.21 -5.04
N LEU A 26 -1.38 -4.53 -4.10
CA LEU A 26 -2.70 -3.91 -4.04
C LEU A 26 -2.60 -2.43 -3.63
N LEU A 27 -3.06 -1.54 -4.49
CA LEU A 27 -3.19 -0.12 -4.17
C LEU A 27 -4.53 0.15 -3.49
N VAL A 28 -4.48 0.64 -2.25
CA VAL A 28 -5.66 1.11 -1.52
C VAL A 28 -5.60 2.63 -1.45
N ILE A 29 -6.34 3.29 -2.30
CA ILE A 29 -6.37 4.75 -2.40
C ILE A 29 -7.69 5.25 -1.80
N GLU A 30 -7.63 6.29 -0.96
CA GLU A 30 -8.83 6.90 -0.41
C GLU A 30 -9.62 7.63 -1.50
N ALA A 31 -10.90 7.30 -1.66
CA ALA A 31 -11.80 7.89 -2.66
C ALA A 31 -12.42 9.21 -2.15
N ASN A 32 -11.56 10.17 -1.79
CA ASN A 32 -11.91 11.58 -1.57
C ASN A 32 -11.69 12.39 -2.86
N ASN A 33 -11.89 13.72 -2.84
CA ASN A 33 -11.80 14.56 -4.03
C ASN A 33 -10.45 14.41 -4.78
N HIS A 34 -9.33 14.45 -4.07
CA HIS A 34 -7.99 14.27 -4.66
C HIS A 34 -7.72 12.81 -5.04
N GLY A 35 -8.13 11.89 -4.20
CA GLY A 35 -7.95 10.46 -4.45
C GLY A 35 -8.75 9.95 -5.65
N ILE A 36 -9.94 10.50 -5.93
CA ILE A 36 -10.71 10.17 -7.14
C ILE A 36 -9.94 10.56 -8.39
N ALA A 37 -9.33 11.74 -8.43
CA ALA A 37 -8.50 12.16 -9.55
C ALA A 37 -7.30 11.21 -9.74
N THR A 38 -6.60 10.87 -8.68
CA THR A 38 -5.49 9.89 -8.69
C THR A 38 -5.96 8.51 -9.18
N LEU A 39 -7.09 8.01 -8.68
CA LEU A 39 -7.67 6.73 -9.11
C LEU A 39 -7.99 6.69 -10.61
N ASN A 40 -8.49 7.79 -11.17
CA ASN A 40 -8.76 7.89 -12.60
C ASN A 40 -7.47 7.76 -13.42
N VAL A 41 -6.39 8.43 -13.00
CA VAL A 41 -5.09 8.33 -13.68
C VAL A 41 -4.51 6.91 -13.55
N VAL A 42 -4.54 6.31 -12.36
CA VAL A 42 -4.09 4.91 -12.13
C VAL A 42 -4.81 3.94 -13.08
N ARG A 43 -6.12 4.13 -13.27
CA ARG A 43 -6.91 3.33 -14.21
C ARG A 43 -6.50 3.56 -15.67
N GLN A 44 -6.27 4.81 -16.06
CA GLN A 44 -5.79 5.17 -17.41
C GLN A 44 -4.42 4.55 -17.69
N MET A 45 -3.56 4.45 -16.68
CA MET A 45 -2.27 3.75 -16.77
C MET A 45 -2.41 2.22 -16.87
N GLY A 46 -3.62 1.67 -16.76
CA GLY A 46 -3.89 0.24 -16.91
C GLY A 46 -3.54 -0.61 -15.67
N TYR A 47 -3.21 0.02 -14.53
CA TYR A 47 -2.91 -0.74 -13.31
C TYR A 47 -4.17 -1.40 -12.75
N ARG A 48 -4.15 -2.73 -12.58
CA ARG A 48 -5.33 -3.53 -12.27
C ARG A 48 -5.48 -3.86 -10.79
N SER A 49 -4.38 -3.91 -10.04
CA SER A 49 -4.39 -4.29 -8.61
C SER A 49 -4.77 -3.08 -7.73
N VAL A 50 -6.02 -2.65 -7.85
CA VAL A 50 -6.58 -1.52 -7.10
C VAL A 50 -7.76 -2.00 -6.29
N PHE A 51 -7.82 -1.61 -5.03
CA PHE A 51 -8.93 -1.93 -4.14
C PHE A 51 -10.26 -1.41 -4.69
N ARG A 52 -11.29 -2.27 -4.64
CA ARG A 52 -12.65 -1.96 -5.05
C ARG A 52 -13.60 -2.25 -3.90
N ARG A 53 -14.44 -1.28 -3.58
CA ARG A 53 -15.53 -1.49 -2.63
C ARG A 53 -16.77 -1.96 -3.36
N ARG A 54 -17.51 -2.87 -2.74
CA ARG A 54 -18.83 -3.28 -3.21
C ARG A 54 -19.89 -2.38 -2.60
N GLN A 55 -20.71 -1.79 -3.44
CA GLN A 55 -21.87 -1.00 -3.03
C GLN A 55 -23.14 -1.71 -3.50
N VAL A 56 -23.98 -2.08 -2.53
CA VAL A 56 -25.27 -2.71 -2.81
C VAL A 56 -26.32 -1.61 -2.92
N ASN A 57 -26.84 -1.39 -4.11
CA ASN A 57 -28.01 -0.54 -4.30
C ASN A 57 -29.26 -1.37 -4.02
N ARG A 58 -29.85 -1.19 -2.83
CA ARG A 58 -31.03 -1.94 -2.37
C ARG A 58 -32.27 -1.68 -3.20
N LEU A 59 -32.41 -0.51 -3.85
CA LEU A 59 -33.57 -0.16 -4.65
C LEU A 59 -33.62 -0.93 -5.97
N TYR A 60 -32.44 -1.24 -6.55
CA TYR A 60 -32.34 -1.92 -7.85
C TYR A 60 -31.73 -3.32 -7.75
N ASN A 61 -31.54 -3.83 -6.53
CA ASN A 61 -30.84 -5.11 -6.26
C ASN A 61 -29.56 -5.28 -7.09
N ARG A 62 -28.83 -4.17 -7.28
CA ARG A 62 -27.59 -4.13 -8.08
C ARG A 62 -26.38 -3.97 -7.17
N VAL A 63 -25.40 -4.84 -7.39
CA VAL A 63 -24.07 -4.69 -6.78
C VAL A 63 -23.21 -3.92 -7.78
N THR A 64 -22.70 -2.76 -7.37
CA THR A 64 -21.72 -1.98 -8.13
C THR A 64 -20.38 -2.02 -7.43
N GLU A 65 -19.31 -2.14 -8.20
CA GLU A 65 -17.95 -2.04 -7.68
C GLU A 65 -17.41 -0.64 -7.98
N GLU A 66 -16.95 0.03 -6.95
CA GLU A 66 -16.34 1.36 -7.06
C GLU A 66 -14.88 1.31 -6.60
N TYR A 67 -14.00 1.97 -7.34
CA TYR A 67 -12.59 2.03 -7.01
C TYR A 67 -12.32 2.87 -5.77
N GLY A 68 -11.35 2.41 -4.99
CA GLY A 68 -10.86 3.10 -3.81
C GLY A 68 -11.69 2.88 -2.55
N PHE A 69 -11.11 3.25 -1.43
CA PHE A 69 -11.74 3.19 -0.11
C PHE A 69 -12.42 4.51 0.22
N LYS A 70 -13.64 4.48 0.73
CA LYS A 70 -14.34 5.69 1.17
C LYS A 70 -14.29 5.81 2.68
N THR A 71 -13.54 6.78 3.16
CA THR A 71 -13.50 7.13 4.58
C THR A 71 -14.77 7.88 4.97
N THR A 72 -15.49 7.34 5.93
CA THR A 72 -16.73 7.88 6.48
C THR A 72 -16.69 7.81 7.99
N ARG A 73 -17.72 8.37 8.67
CA ARG A 73 -17.88 8.25 10.12
C ARG A 73 -17.94 6.79 10.61
N THR A 74 -18.41 5.87 9.78
CA THR A 74 -18.50 4.44 10.08
C THR A 74 -17.25 3.65 9.69
N THR A 75 -16.64 3.96 8.55
CA THR A 75 -15.50 3.20 8.07
C THR A 75 -14.16 3.62 8.69
N LYS A 76 -14.02 4.89 9.11
CA LYS A 76 -12.79 5.36 9.78
C LYS A 76 -12.52 4.61 11.09
N PRO A 77 -13.48 4.47 12.03
CA PRO A 77 -13.27 3.65 13.23
C PRO A 77 -12.93 2.19 12.94
N LEU A 78 -13.51 1.61 11.89
CA LEU A 78 -13.26 0.22 11.49
C LEU A 78 -11.79 0.00 11.12
N ILE A 79 -11.24 0.83 10.23
CA ILE A 79 -9.84 0.67 9.80
C ILE A 79 -8.86 1.00 10.92
N ILE A 80 -9.17 1.97 11.78
CA ILE A 80 -8.32 2.31 12.92
C ILE A 80 -8.32 1.18 13.96
N SER A 81 -9.47 0.57 14.26
CA SER A 81 -9.52 -0.58 15.17
C SER A 81 -8.73 -1.78 14.61
N GLY A 82 -8.79 -2.02 13.30
CA GLY A 82 -7.99 -3.07 12.66
C GLY A 82 -6.48 -2.78 12.73
N LEU A 83 -6.06 -1.53 12.59
CA LEU A 83 -4.66 -1.15 12.76
C LEU A 83 -4.21 -1.34 14.23
N ASP A 84 -5.01 -0.90 15.19
CA ASP A 84 -4.72 -1.05 16.62
C ASP A 84 -4.61 -2.54 17.02
N GLU A 85 -5.49 -3.39 16.54
CA GLU A 85 -5.42 -4.83 16.73
C GLU A 85 -4.12 -5.42 16.14
N ALA A 86 -3.79 -5.07 14.90
CA ALA A 86 -2.58 -5.56 14.24
C ALA A 86 -1.29 -5.11 14.96
N LEU A 87 -1.27 -3.89 15.49
CA LEU A 87 -0.14 -3.40 16.30
C LEU A 87 -0.01 -4.16 17.62
N ARG A 88 -1.12 -4.40 18.33
CA ARG A 88 -1.13 -5.20 19.57
C ARG A 88 -0.65 -6.63 19.33
N ASN A 89 -1.09 -7.23 18.24
CA ASN A 89 -0.70 -8.59 17.85
C ASN A 89 0.70 -8.67 17.23
N ARG A 90 1.41 -7.54 17.08
CA ARG A 90 2.74 -7.44 16.44
C ARG A 90 2.75 -7.92 14.98
N GLU A 91 1.64 -7.78 14.28
CA GLU A 91 1.51 -8.12 12.85
C GLU A 91 2.07 -7.04 11.93
N VAL A 92 2.25 -5.82 12.45
CA VAL A 92 2.77 -4.66 11.72
C VAL A 92 3.97 -4.09 12.46
N VAL A 93 5.04 -3.82 11.72
CA VAL A 93 6.23 -3.13 12.21
C VAL A 93 6.32 -1.77 11.51
N ILE A 94 6.47 -0.71 12.29
CA ILE A 94 6.57 0.65 11.78
C ILE A 94 8.03 1.08 11.86
N HIS A 95 8.62 1.40 10.71
CA HIS A 95 10.02 1.80 10.60
C HIS A 95 10.21 3.33 10.57
N GLU A 96 9.14 4.09 10.32
CA GLU A 96 9.17 5.54 10.18
C GLU A 96 8.84 6.22 11.51
N ALA A 97 9.75 7.07 12.00
CA ALA A 97 9.59 7.76 13.28
C ALA A 97 8.42 8.76 13.28
N GLU A 98 8.18 9.41 12.14
CA GLU A 98 7.08 10.36 11.95
C GLU A 98 5.72 9.65 12.05
N ALA A 99 5.57 8.48 11.45
CA ALA A 99 4.34 7.69 11.55
C ALA A 99 4.07 7.27 13.01
N PHE A 100 5.11 6.92 13.75
CA PHE A 100 4.99 6.62 15.18
C PHE A 100 4.58 7.85 16.01
N THR A 101 5.08 9.03 15.64
CA THR A 101 4.70 10.30 16.30
C THR A 101 3.24 10.63 16.04
N GLU A 102 2.76 10.49 14.81
CA GLU A 102 1.35 10.69 14.47
C GLU A 102 0.44 9.68 15.21
N LEU A 103 0.86 8.41 15.31
CA LEU A 103 0.11 7.39 16.07
C LEU A 103 -0.04 7.74 17.54
N LYS A 104 1.00 8.26 18.19
CA LYS A 104 0.93 8.72 19.59
C LYS A 104 -0.01 9.89 19.79
N GLY A 105 -0.09 10.78 18.78
CA GLY A 105 -0.99 11.94 18.78
C GLY A 105 -2.42 11.64 18.32
N TYR A 106 -2.69 10.38 17.92
CA TYR A 106 -3.99 10.00 17.41
C TYR A 106 -4.97 9.68 18.55
N VAL A 107 -5.98 10.53 18.70
CA VAL A 107 -6.91 10.46 19.83
C VAL A 107 -8.36 10.46 19.36
N ARG A 108 -9.25 10.04 20.25
CA ARG A 108 -10.70 10.23 20.10
C ARG A 108 -11.11 11.43 20.95
N ASP A 109 -11.76 12.42 20.35
CA ASP A 109 -12.31 13.56 21.07
C ASP A 109 -13.59 13.18 21.83
N GLU A 110 -14.07 14.10 22.67
CA GLU A 110 -15.29 13.93 23.47
C GLU A 110 -16.54 13.71 22.61
N ALA A 111 -16.54 14.21 21.37
CA ALA A 111 -17.61 14.00 20.39
C ALA A 111 -17.48 12.67 19.64
N GLY A 112 -16.51 11.82 20.00
CA GLY A 112 -16.25 10.53 19.38
C GLY A 112 -15.57 10.60 18.00
N ARG A 113 -15.07 11.78 17.59
CA ARG A 113 -14.32 11.93 16.34
C ARG A 113 -12.89 11.49 16.56
N MET A 114 -12.37 10.73 15.62
CA MET A 114 -11.00 10.22 15.64
C MET A 114 -10.10 11.06 14.73
N GLY A 115 -8.93 11.44 15.22
CA GLY A 115 -7.94 12.17 14.43
C GLY A 115 -6.66 12.46 15.20
N GLY A 116 -5.62 12.84 14.48
CA GLY A 116 -4.35 13.29 15.00
C GLY A 116 -4.20 14.81 14.85
N SER A 117 -3.35 15.39 15.66
CA SER A 117 -2.98 16.80 15.55
C SER A 117 -1.45 16.90 15.51
N PRO A 118 -0.84 17.63 14.55
CA PRO A 118 -1.51 18.43 13.52
C PRO A 118 -1.94 17.64 12.27
N PHE A 119 -1.47 16.40 12.08
CA PHE A 119 -1.73 15.54 10.92
C PHE A 119 -2.07 14.12 11.36
N ASP A 120 -2.82 13.40 10.52
CA ASP A 120 -3.14 11.97 10.70
C ASP A 120 -3.00 11.16 9.40
N ASP A 121 -2.36 11.73 8.40
CA ASP A 121 -2.28 11.14 7.06
C ASP A 121 -1.55 9.80 7.04
N ARG A 122 -0.44 9.68 7.78
CA ARG A 122 0.33 8.43 7.88
C ARG A 122 -0.45 7.34 8.63
N VAL A 123 -1.18 7.73 9.69
CA VAL A 123 -2.02 6.80 10.44
C VAL A 123 -3.13 6.24 9.55
N ILE A 124 -3.79 7.11 8.77
CA ILE A 124 -4.83 6.68 7.82
C ILE A 124 -4.23 5.80 6.72
N ALA A 125 -3.06 6.16 6.18
CA ALA A 125 -2.37 5.33 5.18
C ALA A 125 -2.01 3.93 5.71
N LEU A 126 -1.48 3.84 6.93
CA LEU A 126 -1.19 2.56 7.60
C LEU A 126 -2.47 1.75 7.84
N ALA A 127 -3.54 2.40 8.30
CA ALA A 127 -4.83 1.75 8.53
C ALA A 127 -5.44 1.21 7.22
N LEU A 128 -5.34 1.96 6.13
CA LEU A 128 -5.77 1.51 4.80
C LEU A 128 -4.93 0.35 4.28
N ALA A 129 -3.60 0.39 4.46
CA ALA A 129 -2.71 -0.69 4.08
C ALA A 129 -3.04 -1.98 4.86
N GLN A 130 -3.23 -1.86 6.17
CA GLN A 130 -3.62 -2.99 7.02
C GLN A 130 -4.99 -3.57 6.62
N TYR A 131 -5.96 -2.71 6.37
CA TYR A 131 -7.27 -3.14 5.88
C TYR A 131 -7.18 -3.84 4.52
N GLY A 132 -6.32 -3.33 3.63
CA GLY A 132 -6.09 -3.89 2.30
C GLY A 132 -5.51 -5.30 2.32
N ARG A 133 -4.76 -5.69 3.37
CA ARG A 133 -4.17 -7.04 3.49
C ARG A 133 -5.20 -8.17 3.30
N ALA A 134 -6.42 -7.99 3.81
CA ALA A 134 -7.48 -8.98 3.67
C ALA A 134 -7.96 -9.18 2.21
N PHE A 135 -7.63 -8.27 1.32
CA PHE A 135 -8.04 -8.28 -0.09
C PHE A 135 -6.85 -8.50 -1.05
N MET A 136 -5.66 -8.69 -0.50
CA MET A 136 -4.50 -9.02 -1.32
C MET A 136 -4.61 -10.43 -1.86
N HIS A 137 -4.50 -10.58 -3.17
CA HIS A 137 -4.22 -11.86 -3.78
C HIS A 137 -2.70 -12.03 -3.85
N LEU A 138 -2.16 -12.93 -3.05
CA LEU A 138 -0.77 -13.33 -3.19
C LEU A 138 -0.65 -14.02 -4.55
N ARG A 139 0.08 -13.40 -5.47
CA ARG A 139 0.43 -14.07 -6.72
C ARG A 139 1.45 -15.14 -6.40
N GLU A 140 1.14 -16.36 -6.78
CA GLU A 140 2.14 -17.41 -6.80
C GLU A 140 3.31 -16.99 -7.72
N PRO A 141 4.54 -17.39 -7.42
CA PRO A 141 5.71 -17.03 -8.22
C PRO A 141 5.58 -17.34 -9.71
N ASP A 142 4.76 -18.33 -10.07
CA ASP A 142 4.51 -18.77 -11.44
C ASP A 142 3.56 -17.82 -12.23
N ASP A 143 2.81 -16.96 -11.54
CA ASP A 143 1.97 -15.93 -12.18
C ASP A 143 2.76 -14.72 -12.69
N VAL A 144 4.03 -14.65 -12.36
CA VAL A 144 4.94 -13.69 -13.00
C VAL A 144 5.10 -14.14 -14.46
N LYS A 145 4.51 -13.39 -15.39
CA LYS A 145 4.78 -13.58 -16.83
C LYS A 145 6.29 -13.74 -16.97
N LYS A 146 6.73 -14.95 -17.34
CA LYS A 146 8.12 -15.13 -17.77
C LYS A 146 8.28 -14.21 -18.96
N ASP A 147 9.10 -13.16 -18.82
CA ASP A 147 9.41 -12.34 -19.98
C ASP A 147 9.96 -13.27 -21.04
N ASP A 148 9.55 -13.04 -22.28
CA ASP A 148 10.07 -13.80 -23.39
C ASP A 148 11.59 -13.74 -23.37
N TYR A 149 12.21 -14.88 -23.62
CA TYR A 149 13.67 -15.02 -23.67
C TYR A 149 14.31 -13.92 -24.52
N MET A 150 15.36 -13.27 -24.00
CA MET A 150 16.08 -12.18 -24.67
C MET A 150 15.36 -10.82 -24.76
N THR A 151 14.24 -10.63 -24.06
CA THR A 151 13.64 -9.29 -23.92
C THR A 151 14.39 -8.45 -22.87
N PHE A 152 14.20 -7.11 -22.91
CA PHE A 152 14.82 -6.20 -21.96
C PHE A 152 14.45 -6.55 -20.49
N GLY A 153 13.21 -6.91 -20.22
CA GLY A 153 12.76 -7.36 -18.90
C GLY A 153 13.42 -8.67 -18.45
N TRP A 154 13.73 -9.58 -19.37
CA TRP A 154 14.49 -10.79 -19.08
C TRP A 154 15.94 -10.45 -18.64
N TRP A 155 16.62 -9.55 -19.35
CA TRP A 155 17.96 -9.10 -18.99
C TRP A 155 18.02 -8.39 -17.64
N GLU A 156 17.06 -7.53 -17.34
CA GLU A 156 16.96 -6.83 -16.04
C GLU A 156 16.83 -7.81 -14.87
N ARG A 157 16.05 -8.89 -15.04
CA ARG A 157 15.93 -9.92 -14.00
C ARG A 157 17.21 -10.73 -13.82
N GLN A 158 17.90 -11.06 -14.87
CA GLN A 158 19.20 -11.75 -14.79
C GLN A 158 20.23 -10.89 -14.03
N GLY A 159 20.29 -9.60 -14.30
CA GLY A 159 21.16 -8.67 -13.56
C GLY A 159 20.87 -8.64 -12.06
N ARG A 160 19.60 -8.60 -11.67
CA ARG A 160 19.22 -8.61 -10.25
C ARG A 160 19.52 -9.93 -9.53
N GLN A 161 19.40 -11.06 -10.22
CA GLN A 161 19.75 -12.37 -9.65
C GLN A 161 21.26 -12.52 -9.44
N SER A 162 22.10 -11.95 -10.30
CA SER A 162 23.54 -11.96 -10.12
C SER A 162 23.99 -11.12 -8.92
N ASP A 163 23.34 -9.96 -8.67
CA ASP A 163 23.67 -9.10 -7.55
C ASP A 163 23.26 -9.71 -6.19
N VAL A 164 22.12 -10.40 -6.13
CA VAL A 164 21.69 -11.11 -4.92
C VAL A 164 22.60 -12.33 -4.64
N GLY A 165 23.02 -13.04 -5.67
CA GLY A 165 23.93 -14.18 -5.55
C GLY A 165 25.30 -13.78 -5.02
N SER A 166 25.84 -12.63 -5.44
CA SER A 166 27.14 -12.12 -4.96
C SER A 166 27.11 -11.67 -3.49
N LEU A 167 25.97 -11.15 -3.02
CA LEU A 167 25.76 -10.77 -1.61
C LEU A 167 25.67 -11.98 -0.67
N VAL A 168 25.09 -13.09 -1.14
CA VAL A 168 24.95 -14.31 -0.31
C VAL A 168 26.28 -15.07 -0.21
N VAL A 169 27.11 -15.06 -1.25
CA VAL A 169 28.43 -15.73 -1.23
C VAL A 169 29.45 -14.99 -0.33
N GLY A 170 29.29 -13.65 -0.16
CA GLY A 170 30.19 -12.86 0.70
C GLY A 170 30.02 -13.09 2.20
N VAL A 171 28.93 -13.70 2.66
CA VAL A 171 28.66 -13.94 4.10
C VAL A 171 29.26 -15.26 4.61
N HIS A 172 29.58 -16.20 3.74
CA HIS A 172 30.12 -17.51 4.14
C HIS A 172 31.67 -17.62 4.18
N ALA A 173 32.40 -16.56 3.84
CA ALA A 173 33.88 -16.61 3.75
C ALA A 173 34.63 -16.16 5.02
N ARG A 174 33.99 -16.03 6.18
CA ARG A 174 34.67 -15.73 7.45
C ARG A 174 34.28 -16.66 8.58
N ARG A 175 34.72 -17.91 8.50
CA ARG A 175 35.05 -18.71 9.67
C ARG A 175 36.37 -19.42 9.41
N GLY A 176 37.45 -18.66 9.69
CA GLY A 176 38.79 -19.18 9.69
C GLY A 176 39.07 -20.00 10.91
N VAL A 177 39.93 -20.92 10.74
CA VAL A 177 40.53 -21.91 11.59
C VAL A 177 41.40 -21.25 12.66
N PRO A 178 41.41 -21.73 13.93
CA PRO A 178 42.53 -21.56 14.82
C PRO A 178 43.43 -22.82 14.79
N THR A 179 44.68 -22.56 14.73
CA THR A 179 45.75 -23.48 15.09
C THR A 179 45.73 -23.84 16.56
#